data_33da34e34f17aa24ac42a4ecc7eab1fa
#
_entry.id   33da34e34f17aa24ac42a4ecc7eab1fa
#
_cell.length_a   1.000
_cell.length_b   1.000
_cell.length_c   1.000
_cell.angle_alpha   90.00
_cell.angle_beta   90.00
_cell.angle_gamma   90.00
#
_symmetry.space_group_name_H-M   'P 1'
#
loop_
_entity.id
_entity.type
_entity.pdbx_description
1 polymer ?
#
loop_
_entity_poly.entity_id
_entity_poly.type
_entity_poly.pdbx_seq_one_letter_code
_entity_poly.pdbx_strand_id
1 'polypeptide(L)'
;RNVKGCWNLGSCGMGCPTNAKQSMLLTTVPTALSLGAKLVVNTRATRLNIQNGRVTSVSAEYLDKKSAPSQESITKSAIEIKCGHVVVAGGAINSPALLLRSQAPDPHDRLGIRTFLHPVVMSSALMAQRVEGWAGAPQTIYSDHFLGTQAIDGPMGYKLEAPPIHPVIFASSIPGFGEVQSGMLKTFAHQHILL
;
A
#
# COMPACT_ATOMS: atom_id res chain seq x y z
N ARG A 1 -5.61 8.66 -17.30
CA ARG A 1 -4.26 9.19 -16.95
C ARG A 1 -4.13 9.14 -15.43
N ASN A 2 -2.94 8.79 -14.94
CA ASN A 2 -2.67 8.70 -13.49
C ASN A 2 -2.42 10.06 -12.83
N VAL A 3 -2.12 11.08 -13.64
CA VAL A 3 -1.79 12.43 -13.19
C VAL A 3 -2.47 13.47 -14.09
N LYS A 4 -3.02 14.52 -13.48
CA LYS A 4 -3.65 15.65 -14.19
C LYS A 4 -3.27 16.96 -13.50
N GLY A 5 -2.58 17.86 -14.21
CA GLY A 5 -2.17 19.17 -13.67
C GLY A 5 -1.16 19.06 -12.52
N CYS A 6 -0.11 18.26 -12.67
CA CYS A 6 0.93 18.07 -11.66
C CYS A 6 1.82 19.32 -11.56
N TRP A 7 2.09 19.74 -10.33
CA TRP A 7 3.00 20.85 -9.99
C TRP A 7 4.41 20.38 -9.61
N ASN A 8 4.70 19.10 -9.80
CA ASN A 8 6.01 18.51 -9.49
C ASN A 8 6.47 18.66 -8.02
N LEU A 9 5.52 18.59 -7.08
CA LEU A 9 5.80 18.78 -5.66
C LEU A 9 6.42 17.55 -4.97
N GLY A 10 6.54 16.42 -5.65
CA GLY A 10 7.10 15.18 -5.08
C GLY A 10 6.28 14.50 -3.98
N SER A 11 5.16 15.05 -3.56
CA SER A 11 4.40 14.62 -2.37
C SER A 11 3.37 13.51 -2.65
N CYS A 12 3.50 12.76 -3.74
CA CYS A 12 2.48 11.79 -4.17
C CYS A 12 2.23 10.67 -3.14
N GLY A 13 3.26 10.25 -2.41
CA GLY A 13 3.17 9.20 -1.40
C GLY A 13 2.59 9.67 -0.06
N MET A 14 2.68 10.97 0.23
CA MET A 14 2.23 11.58 1.49
C MET A 14 0.89 12.28 1.38
N GLY A 15 0.32 12.32 0.20
CA GLY A 15 -0.89 13.05 -0.14
C GLY A 15 -0.60 14.16 -1.16
N CYS A 16 -1.36 14.20 -2.24
CA CYS A 16 -1.19 15.19 -3.29
C CYS A 16 -2.00 16.45 -2.96
N PRO A 17 -1.35 17.59 -2.59
CA PRO A 17 -2.08 18.77 -2.13
C PRO A 17 -2.87 19.47 -3.24
N THR A 18 -2.57 19.18 -4.51
CA THR A 18 -3.25 19.74 -5.68
C THR A 18 -4.28 18.80 -6.30
N ASN A 19 -4.49 17.61 -5.72
CA ASN A 19 -5.31 16.54 -6.29
C ASN A 19 -4.91 16.15 -7.73
N ALA A 20 -3.67 16.42 -8.12
CA ALA A 20 -3.14 16.05 -9.43
C ALA A 20 -3.02 14.53 -9.60
N LYS A 21 -2.70 13.80 -8.51
CA LYS A 21 -2.69 12.34 -8.48
C LYS A 21 -4.12 11.81 -8.61
N GLN A 22 -4.41 11.14 -9.70
CA GLN A 22 -5.73 10.57 -9.99
C GLN A 22 -5.89 9.21 -9.28
N SER A 23 -5.97 9.25 -7.95
CA SER A 23 -6.18 8.07 -7.11
C SER A 23 -7.60 7.52 -7.27
N MET A 24 -7.84 6.31 -6.73
CA MET A 24 -9.18 5.71 -6.70
C MET A 24 -10.21 6.62 -6.01
N LEU A 25 -9.77 7.42 -5.01
CA LEU A 25 -10.63 8.38 -4.32
C LEU A 25 -11.19 9.46 -5.25
N LEU A 26 -10.45 9.86 -6.28
CA LEU A 26 -10.86 10.90 -7.24
C LEU A 26 -11.48 10.33 -8.51
N THR A 27 -11.36 9.05 -8.75
CA THR A 27 -11.78 8.42 -10.02
C THR A 27 -12.81 7.32 -9.79
N THR A 28 -12.38 6.13 -9.44
CA THR A 28 -13.21 4.93 -9.40
C THR A 28 -14.28 5.00 -8.30
N VAL A 29 -13.92 5.50 -7.11
CA VAL A 29 -14.85 5.54 -5.98
C VAL A 29 -16.03 6.49 -6.26
N PRO A 30 -15.82 7.75 -6.69
CA PRO A 30 -16.94 8.63 -7.04
C PRO A 30 -17.82 8.07 -8.16
N THR A 31 -17.21 7.45 -9.17
CA THR A 31 -17.95 6.82 -10.26
C THR A 31 -18.81 5.67 -9.75
N ALA A 32 -18.26 4.79 -8.91
CA ALA A 32 -19.03 3.69 -8.33
C ALA A 32 -20.24 4.22 -7.52
N LEU A 33 -20.01 5.26 -6.69
CA LEU A 33 -21.07 5.88 -5.90
C LEU A 33 -22.17 6.50 -6.79
N SER A 34 -21.80 7.16 -7.87
CA SER A 34 -22.76 7.74 -8.83
C SER A 34 -23.59 6.67 -9.56
N LEU A 35 -23.05 5.46 -9.67
CA LEU A 35 -23.73 4.29 -10.23
C LEU A 35 -24.53 3.49 -9.18
N GLY A 36 -24.66 4.00 -7.97
CA GLY A 36 -25.51 3.41 -6.92
C GLY A 36 -24.77 2.48 -5.95
N ALA A 37 -23.44 2.36 -6.02
CA ALA A 37 -22.68 1.63 -5.00
C ALA A 37 -22.80 2.33 -3.64
N LYS A 38 -22.77 1.52 -2.57
CA LYS A 38 -22.79 2.02 -1.19
C LYS A 38 -21.41 1.86 -0.57
N LEU A 39 -20.86 2.93 -0.04
CA LEU A 39 -19.59 2.91 0.70
C LEU A 39 -19.89 2.91 2.20
N VAL A 40 -19.50 1.84 2.89
CA VAL A 40 -19.63 1.73 4.34
C VAL A 40 -18.24 1.87 4.94
N VAL A 41 -18.00 2.99 5.61
CA VAL A 41 -16.71 3.31 6.26
C VAL A 41 -16.71 2.89 7.72
N ASN A 42 -15.53 2.86 8.36
CA ASN A 42 -15.37 2.47 9.76
C ASN A 42 -15.99 1.10 10.08
N THR A 43 -15.99 0.19 9.11
CA THR A 43 -16.61 -1.11 9.24
C THR A 43 -15.59 -2.18 8.90
N ARG A 44 -15.44 -3.15 9.78
CA ARG A 44 -14.52 -4.28 9.63
C ARG A 44 -15.30 -5.55 9.29
N ALA A 45 -15.05 -6.15 8.16
CA ALA A 45 -15.53 -7.50 7.85
C ALA A 45 -14.82 -8.50 8.80
N THR A 46 -15.59 -9.29 9.51
CA THR A 46 -15.10 -10.24 10.50
C THR A 46 -15.17 -11.68 10.01
N ARG A 47 -16.20 -12.01 9.22
CA ARG A 47 -16.43 -13.36 8.69
C ARG A 47 -17.25 -13.33 7.42
N LEU A 48 -16.99 -14.29 6.52
CA LEU A 48 -17.86 -14.65 5.41
C LEU A 48 -18.72 -15.81 5.87
N ASN A 49 -20.03 -15.69 5.72
CA ASN A 49 -20.98 -16.77 6.01
C ASN A 49 -21.14 -17.61 4.73
N ILE A 50 -20.66 -18.86 4.78
CA ILE A 50 -20.63 -19.77 3.64
C ILE A 50 -21.54 -20.94 3.94
N GLN A 51 -22.48 -21.23 3.02
CA GLN A 51 -23.39 -22.36 3.12
C GLN A 51 -23.37 -23.11 1.78
N ASN A 52 -23.22 -24.42 1.84
CA ASN A 52 -23.16 -25.28 0.64
C ASN A 52 -22.17 -24.78 -0.44
N GLY A 53 -20.99 -24.30 0.01
CA GLY A 53 -19.93 -23.78 -0.87
C GLY A 53 -20.20 -22.40 -1.48
N ARG A 54 -21.25 -21.69 -1.04
CA ARG A 54 -21.61 -20.35 -1.52
C ARG A 54 -21.65 -19.35 -0.39
N VAL A 55 -21.14 -18.13 -0.65
CA VAL A 55 -21.28 -17.03 0.30
C VAL A 55 -22.75 -16.58 0.32
N THR A 56 -23.30 -16.41 1.52
CA THR A 56 -24.68 -15.93 1.73
C THR A 56 -24.71 -14.55 2.34
N SER A 57 -23.71 -14.22 3.15
CA SER A 57 -23.58 -12.89 3.78
C SER A 57 -22.16 -12.63 4.27
N VAL A 58 -21.89 -11.38 4.63
CA VAL A 58 -20.69 -10.93 5.32
C VAL A 58 -21.08 -10.43 6.69
N SER A 59 -20.49 -10.99 7.74
CA SER A 59 -20.56 -10.42 9.08
C SER A 59 -19.51 -9.33 9.23
N ALA A 60 -19.90 -8.19 9.80
CA ALA A 60 -19.04 -7.04 9.99
C ALA A 60 -19.31 -6.36 11.33
N GLU A 61 -18.37 -5.55 11.79
CA GLU A 61 -18.46 -4.75 13.01
C GLU A 61 -18.25 -3.27 12.65
N TYR A 62 -19.11 -2.41 13.14
CA TYR A 62 -18.89 -0.97 13.09
C TYR A 62 -17.86 -0.57 14.14
N LEU A 63 -16.87 0.22 13.72
CA LEU A 63 -15.78 0.70 14.59
C LEU A 63 -16.06 2.17 14.93
N ASP A 64 -16.50 2.42 16.18
CA ASP A 64 -16.69 3.81 16.63
C ASP A 64 -15.34 4.52 16.76
N LYS A 65 -15.20 5.68 16.12
CA LYS A 65 -13.99 6.51 16.17
C LYS A 65 -13.72 7.16 17.54
N LYS A 66 -14.68 7.15 18.45
CA LYS A 66 -14.54 7.74 19.79
C LYS A 66 -13.66 6.92 20.71
N SER A 67 -13.36 5.69 20.36
CA SER A 67 -12.49 4.82 21.14
C SER A 67 -11.03 5.06 20.72
N ALA A 68 -10.28 5.76 21.57
CA ALA A 68 -8.84 5.86 21.42
C ALA A 68 -8.20 4.45 21.49
N PRO A 69 -7.02 4.21 20.87
CA PRO A 69 -6.39 2.88 20.81
C PRO A 69 -6.11 2.22 22.16
N SER A 70 -6.28 2.94 23.27
CA SER A 70 -5.96 2.51 24.63
C SER A 70 -7.17 2.11 25.50
N GLN A 71 -8.40 2.11 24.98
CA GLN A 71 -9.58 1.71 25.77
C GLN A 71 -10.35 0.57 25.10
N GLU A 72 -10.39 -0.56 25.77
CA GLU A 72 -11.04 -1.82 25.38
C GLU A 72 -12.59 -1.81 25.34
N SER A 73 -13.22 -0.66 25.40
CA SER A 73 -14.68 -0.55 25.39
C SER A 73 -15.17 0.01 24.03
N ILE A 74 -14.94 -0.74 22.96
CA ILE A 74 -15.59 -0.45 21.67
C ILE A 74 -16.98 -1.06 21.73
N THR A 75 -18.01 -0.24 21.73
CA THR A 75 -19.39 -0.71 21.48
C THR A 75 -19.44 -1.18 20.02
N LYS A 76 -19.31 -2.48 19.80
CA LYS A 76 -19.31 -3.09 18.48
C LYS A 76 -20.75 -3.34 18.07
N SER A 77 -21.25 -2.58 17.14
CA SER A 77 -22.52 -2.91 16.50
C SER A 77 -22.27 -3.96 15.41
N ALA A 78 -22.88 -5.12 15.57
CA ALA A 78 -22.81 -6.17 14.57
C ALA A 78 -23.65 -5.80 13.35
N ILE A 79 -23.10 -6.01 12.17
CA ILE A 79 -23.74 -5.78 10.90
C ILE A 79 -23.69 -7.08 10.10
N GLU A 80 -24.78 -7.43 9.46
CA GLU A 80 -24.82 -8.51 8.47
C GLU A 80 -25.22 -7.94 7.12
N ILE A 81 -24.40 -8.22 6.09
CA ILE A 81 -24.61 -7.79 4.71
C ILE A 81 -24.89 -9.03 3.87
N LYS A 82 -26.14 -9.21 3.47
CA LYS A 82 -26.54 -10.32 2.56
C LYS A 82 -26.01 -10.06 1.16
N CYS A 83 -25.37 -11.06 0.57
CA CYS A 83 -24.78 -10.98 -0.77
C CYS A 83 -24.57 -12.36 -1.37
N GLY A 84 -24.65 -12.47 -2.70
CA GLY A 84 -24.35 -13.69 -3.44
C GLY A 84 -22.91 -13.81 -3.92
N HIS A 85 -22.16 -12.69 -3.91
CA HIS A 85 -20.77 -12.61 -4.34
C HIS A 85 -20.00 -11.66 -3.44
N VAL A 86 -18.75 -12.00 -3.16
CA VAL A 86 -17.84 -11.15 -2.37
C VAL A 86 -16.49 -11.06 -3.08
N VAL A 87 -15.98 -9.85 -3.22
CA VAL A 87 -14.61 -9.61 -3.64
C VAL A 87 -13.78 -9.29 -2.41
N VAL A 88 -12.83 -10.15 -2.07
CA VAL A 88 -11.93 -9.97 -0.94
C VAL A 88 -10.70 -9.20 -1.41
N ALA A 89 -10.61 -7.93 -1.05
CA ALA A 89 -9.56 -7.00 -1.47
C ALA A 89 -8.84 -6.36 -0.26
N GLY A 90 -8.66 -7.12 0.83
CA GLY A 90 -8.05 -6.64 2.09
C GLY A 90 -6.51 -6.68 2.11
N GLY A 91 -5.86 -6.92 0.98
CA GLY A 91 -4.41 -7.03 0.86
C GLY A 91 -3.85 -8.39 1.27
N ALA A 92 -2.54 -8.56 1.16
CA ALA A 92 -1.86 -9.84 1.30
C ALA A 92 -1.96 -10.48 2.70
N ILE A 93 -2.23 -9.69 3.73
CA ILE A 93 -2.36 -10.17 5.12
C ILE A 93 -3.82 -10.33 5.53
N ASN A 94 -4.64 -9.29 5.32
CA ASN A 94 -6.02 -9.32 5.83
C ASN A 94 -6.96 -10.20 4.99
N SER A 95 -6.70 -10.35 3.68
CA SER A 95 -7.51 -11.23 2.82
C SER A 95 -7.42 -12.68 3.25
N PRO A 96 -6.24 -13.32 3.33
CA PRO A 96 -6.13 -14.68 3.83
C PRO A 96 -6.60 -14.82 5.28
N ALA A 97 -6.34 -13.82 6.14
CA ALA A 97 -6.82 -13.84 7.52
C ALA A 97 -8.36 -13.85 7.61
N LEU A 98 -9.06 -13.11 6.75
CA LEU A 98 -10.52 -13.15 6.68
C LEU A 98 -11.02 -14.52 6.20
N LEU A 99 -10.40 -15.08 5.16
CA LEU A 99 -10.77 -16.38 4.60
C LEU A 99 -10.54 -17.51 5.61
N LEU A 100 -9.42 -17.51 6.33
CA LEU A 100 -9.12 -18.48 7.39
C LEU A 100 -10.15 -18.39 8.53
N ARG A 101 -10.46 -17.20 9.02
CA ARG A 101 -11.50 -17.01 10.06
C ARG A 101 -12.87 -17.46 9.59
N SER A 102 -13.14 -17.38 8.30
CA SER A 102 -14.38 -17.78 7.68
C SER A 102 -14.47 -19.28 7.38
N GLN A 103 -13.38 -20.02 7.60
CA GLN A 103 -13.26 -21.43 7.21
C GLN A 103 -13.62 -21.61 5.72
N ALA A 104 -13.12 -20.69 4.89
CA ALA A 104 -13.34 -20.76 3.45
C ALA A 104 -12.71 -22.04 2.88
N PRO A 105 -13.29 -22.67 1.84
CA PRO A 105 -12.71 -23.85 1.23
C PRO A 105 -11.27 -23.60 0.75
N ASP A 106 -10.35 -24.43 1.18
CA ASP A 106 -8.95 -24.43 0.77
C ASP A 106 -8.49 -25.88 0.46
N PRO A 107 -8.88 -26.42 -0.70
CA PRO A 107 -8.65 -27.83 -1.03
C PRO A 107 -7.17 -28.21 -1.17
N HIS A 108 -6.28 -27.24 -1.16
CA HIS A 108 -4.84 -27.44 -1.32
C HIS A 108 -4.01 -26.97 -0.15
N ASP A 109 -4.64 -26.55 0.95
CA ASP A 109 -3.97 -26.00 2.14
C ASP A 109 -2.95 -24.89 1.81
N ARG A 110 -3.35 -23.95 0.93
CA ARG A 110 -2.47 -22.86 0.46
C ARG A 110 -2.77 -21.51 1.10
N LEU A 111 -3.88 -21.41 1.78
CA LEU A 111 -4.35 -20.13 2.30
C LEU A 111 -3.43 -19.60 3.42
N GLY A 112 -2.78 -18.48 3.16
CA GLY A 112 -1.88 -17.82 4.12
C GLY A 112 -0.50 -18.47 4.30
N ILE A 113 -0.18 -19.57 3.60
CA ILE A 113 1.10 -20.27 3.76
C ILE A 113 2.25 -19.55 3.05
N ARG A 114 2.00 -18.94 1.90
CA ARG A 114 3.01 -18.23 1.11
C ARG A 114 2.77 -16.73 1.19
N THR A 115 3.30 -16.10 2.21
CA THR A 115 3.33 -14.64 2.32
C THR A 115 4.72 -14.16 1.94
N PHE A 116 4.80 -13.44 0.82
CA PHE A 116 6.05 -12.83 0.37
C PHE A 116 6.02 -11.34 0.67
N LEU A 117 7.10 -10.84 1.23
CA LEU A 117 7.34 -9.41 1.34
C LEU A 117 7.97 -8.92 0.03
N HIS A 118 7.77 -7.65 -0.28
CA HIS A 118 8.49 -6.98 -1.37
C HIS A 118 9.85 -6.52 -0.81
N PRO A 119 10.93 -7.29 -0.99
CA PRO A 119 12.24 -6.90 -0.47
C PRO A 119 12.76 -5.72 -1.27
N VAL A 120 13.24 -4.70 -0.57
CA VAL A 120 13.80 -3.50 -1.17
C VAL A 120 15.17 -3.25 -0.59
N VAL A 121 16.14 -3.02 -1.46
CA VAL A 121 17.49 -2.56 -1.10
C VAL A 121 17.66 -1.16 -1.65
N MET A 122 17.95 -0.22 -0.76
CA MET A 122 18.18 1.17 -1.15
C MET A 122 19.66 1.39 -1.43
N SER A 123 19.96 1.91 -2.61
CA SER A 123 21.31 2.33 -3.01
C SER A 123 21.34 3.84 -3.24
N SER A 124 22.44 4.47 -2.85
CA SER A 124 22.62 5.92 -3.03
C SER A 124 23.97 6.22 -3.67
N ALA A 125 23.98 7.18 -4.58
CA ALA A 125 25.18 7.73 -5.18
C ALA A 125 25.26 9.23 -4.94
N LEU A 126 26.43 9.72 -4.52
CA LEU A 126 26.70 11.15 -4.39
C LEU A 126 27.11 11.69 -5.77
N MET A 127 26.31 12.61 -6.30
CA MET A 127 26.52 13.21 -7.62
C MET A 127 27.18 14.57 -7.50
N ALA A 128 27.97 14.94 -8.51
CA ALA A 128 28.57 16.29 -8.59
C ALA A 128 27.50 17.37 -8.80
N GLN A 129 26.50 17.11 -9.61
CA GLN A 129 25.35 18.01 -9.85
C GLN A 129 24.23 17.81 -8.83
N ARG A 130 23.39 18.81 -8.66
CA ARG A 130 22.15 18.68 -7.88
C ARG A 130 21.17 17.72 -8.55
N VAL A 131 20.64 16.79 -7.78
CA VAL A 131 19.64 15.80 -8.25
C VAL A 131 18.23 16.20 -7.80
N GLU A 132 18.08 16.77 -6.61
CA GLU A 132 16.80 17.19 -6.03
C GLU A 132 15.75 16.07 -6.01
N GLY A 133 16.08 14.92 -5.44
CA GLY A 133 15.26 13.71 -5.41
C GLY A 133 13.87 13.85 -4.78
N TRP A 134 13.58 15.01 -4.15
CA TRP A 134 12.27 15.36 -3.61
C TRP A 134 11.35 16.07 -4.61
N ALA A 135 11.86 16.48 -5.77
CA ALA A 135 11.10 17.20 -6.79
C ALA A 135 10.56 16.24 -7.86
N GLY A 136 9.51 16.66 -8.54
CA GLY A 136 8.91 15.90 -9.64
C GLY A 136 7.86 14.88 -9.19
N ALA A 137 7.38 14.10 -10.15
CA ALA A 137 6.49 12.97 -9.91
C ALA A 137 7.32 11.72 -9.66
N PRO A 138 7.27 11.14 -8.45
CA PRO A 138 8.10 9.98 -8.09
C PRO A 138 7.71 8.74 -8.88
N GLN A 139 8.66 7.83 -9.04
CA GLN A 139 8.48 6.53 -9.68
C GLN A 139 7.86 6.59 -11.09
N THR A 140 8.13 7.65 -11.83
CA THR A 140 7.69 7.80 -13.23
C THR A 140 8.63 7.11 -14.21
N ILE A 141 9.85 6.80 -13.76
CA ILE A 141 10.86 6.07 -14.50
C ILE A 141 11.27 4.86 -13.66
N TYR A 142 11.30 3.72 -14.28
CA TYR A 142 11.78 2.47 -13.70
C TYR A 142 12.45 1.63 -14.79
N SER A 143 13.27 0.67 -14.38
CA SER A 143 13.80 -0.35 -15.28
C SER A 143 13.42 -1.74 -14.76
N ASP A 144 12.82 -2.52 -15.60
CA ASP A 144 12.53 -3.94 -15.40
C ASP A 144 13.47 -4.85 -16.22
N HIS A 145 14.54 -4.27 -16.77
CA HIS A 145 15.52 -4.98 -17.59
C HIS A 145 16.09 -6.23 -16.89
N PHE A 146 16.24 -6.16 -15.59
CA PHE A 146 16.80 -7.25 -14.77
C PHE A 146 15.75 -8.16 -14.14
N LEU A 147 14.47 -7.97 -14.45
CA LEU A 147 13.45 -8.90 -14.03
C LEU A 147 13.62 -10.22 -14.73
N GLY A 148 13.83 -11.27 -13.94
CA GLY A 148 13.85 -12.63 -14.45
C GLY A 148 12.46 -13.04 -14.89
N THR A 149 12.33 -13.51 -16.12
CA THR A 149 11.14 -14.20 -16.64
C THR A 149 11.24 -15.71 -16.43
N GLN A 150 12.10 -16.13 -15.53
CA GLN A 150 12.39 -17.51 -15.19
C GLN A 150 11.23 -18.18 -14.45
N ALA A 151 11.28 -19.51 -14.35
CA ALA A 151 10.36 -20.25 -13.49
C ALA A 151 10.48 -19.79 -12.03
N ILE A 152 9.47 -20.10 -11.20
CA ILE A 152 9.37 -19.63 -9.79
C ILE A 152 10.57 -20.05 -8.92
N ASP A 153 11.29 -21.06 -9.32
CA ASP A 153 12.49 -21.61 -8.70
C ASP A 153 13.79 -21.17 -9.40
N GLY A 154 13.68 -20.35 -10.45
CA GLY A 154 14.80 -19.80 -11.18
C GLY A 154 15.50 -18.64 -10.44
N PRO A 155 16.57 -18.09 -11.02
CA PRO A 155 17.29 -16.98 -10.44
C PRO A 155 16.37 -15.76 -10.26
N MET A 156 16.45 -15.13 -9.10
CA MET A 156 15.67 -13.95 -8.76
C MET A 156 16.21 -12.73 -9.50
N GLY A 157 15.35 -12.07 -10.27
CA GLY A 157 15.64 -10.77 -10.84
C GLY A 157 15.31 -9.61 -9.90
N TYR A 158 15.57 -8.40 -10.35
CA TYR A 158 15.27 -7.17 -9.61
C TYR A 158 14.80 -6.07 -10.55
N LYS A 159 14.13 -5.10 -9.98
CA LYS A 159 13.64 -3.91 -10.66
C LYS A 159 14.32 -2.69 -10.06
N LEU A 160 14.67 -1.73 -10.89
CA LEU A 160 15.22 -0.45 -10.43
C LEU A 160 14.11 0.60 -10.48
N GLU A 161 13.93 1.32 -9.38
CA GLU A 161 12.96 2.40 -9.26
C GLU A 161 13.61 3.64 -8.64
N ALA A 162 13.21 4.83 -9.10
CA ALA A 162 13.60 6.10 -8.50
C ALA A 162 12.51 6.57 -7.51
N PRO A 163 12.69 6.37 -6.21
CA PRO A 163 11.68 6.74 -5.20
C PRO A 163 11.65 8.26 -4.97
N PRO A 164 10.52 8.78 -4.47
CA PRO A 164 10.51 10.14 -3.91
C PRO A 164 11.26 10.14 -2.60
N ILE A 165 12.27 10.97 -2.48
CA ILE A 165 13.03 11.08 -1.24
C ILE A 165 12.86 12.49 -0.66
N HIS A 166 12.12 12.58 0.42
CA HIS A 166 12.05 13.76 1.26
C HIS A 166 13.14 13.75 2.33
N PRO A 167 13.60 14.92 2.81
CA PRO A 167 14.69 15.00 3.77
C PRO A 167 14.49 14.14 5.03
N VAL A 168 13.25 14.06 5.54
CA VAL A 168 12.93 13.26 6.73
C VAL A 168 13.06 11.76 6.46
N ILE A 169 12.58 11.30 5.29
CA ILE A 169 12.70 9.89 4.89
C ILE A 169 14.18 9.54 4.70
N PHE A 170 14.93 10.40 4.02
CA PHE A 170 16.37 10.23 3.86
C PHE A 170 17.08 10.14 5.23
N ALA A 171 16.81 11.09 6.13
CA ALA A 171 17.39 11.11 7.47
C ALA A 171 17.11 9.83 8.27
N SER A 172 15.92 9.24 8.12
CA SER A 172 15.55 8.03 8.82
C SER A 172 16.13 6.75 8.21
N SER A 173 16.60 6.80 6.97
CA SER A 173 17.11 5.63 6.23
C SER A 173 18.63 5.56 6.16
N ILE A 174 19.35 6.65 6.40
CA ILE A 174 20.83 6.64 6.43
C ILE A 174 21.38 6.07 7.73
N PRO A 175 22.46 5.29 7.67
CA PRO A 175 23.08 4.73 8.87
C PRO A 175 23.84 5.76 9.69
N GLY A 176 24.09 5.44 10.97
CA GLY A 176 24.84 6.28 11.89
C GLY A 176 24.01 7.36 12.56
N PHE A 177 24.67 8.18 13.38
CA PHE A 177 24.07 9.35 14.01
C PHE A 177 25.13 10.42 14.28
N GLY A 178 24.71 11.61 14.75
CA GLY A 178 25.60 12.70 15.07
C GLY A 178 26.28 13.30 13.83
N GLU A 179 27.59 13.48 13.87
CA GLU A 179 28.35 14.13 12.78
C GLU A 179 28.30 13.37 11.47
N VAL A 180 28.34 12.04 11.52
CA VAL A 180 28.27 11.20 10.31
C VAL A 180 26.94 11.41 9.60
N GLN A 181 25.84 11.30 10.32
CA GLN A 181 24.51 11.51 9.76
C GLN A 181 24.33 12.96 9.28
N SER A 182 24.79 13.95 10.07
CA SER A 182 24.73 15.36 9.70
C SER A 182 25.55 15.65 8.43
N GLY A 183 26.71 15.02 8.28
CA GLY A 183 27.53 15.11 7.07
C GLY A 183 26.78 14.61 5.84
N MET A 184 26.13 13.44 5.93
CA MET A 184 25.34 12.88 4.85
C MET A 184 24.12 13.75 4.52
N LEU A 185 23.43 14.28 5.53
CA LEU A 185 22.29 15.17 5.32
C LEU A 185 22.65 16.46 4.55
N LYS A 186 23.84 16.99 4.76
CA LYS A 186 24.32 18.17 4.01
C LYS A 186 24.47 17.90 2.51
N THR A 187 24.67 16.66 2.12
CA THR A 187 24.78 16.26 0.71
C THR A 187 23.45 15.84 0.08
N PHE A 188 22.34 15.91 0.82
CA PHE A 188 21.02 15.41 0.39
C PHE A 188 20.60 15.89 -1.00
N ALA A 189 20.84 17.16 -1.33
CA ALA A 189 20.49 17.70 -2.65
C ALA A 189 21.26 17.10 -3.82
N HIS A 190 22.32 16.35 -3.54
CA HIS A 190 23.19 15.69 -4.51
C HIS A 190 23.07 14.16 -4.48
N GLN A 191 22.19 13.63 -3.64
CA GLN A 191 21.98 12.19 -3.55
C GLN A 191 21.03 11.69 -4.64
N HIS A 192 21.50 10.74 -5.43
CA HIS A 192 20.68 9.97 -6.36
C HIS A 192 20.38 8.63 -5.71
N ILE A 193 19.11 8.32 -5.54
CA ILE A 193 18.67 7.12 -4.80
C ILE A 193 17.90 6.22 -5.74
N LEU A 194 18.25 4.93 -5.69
CA LEU A 194 17.57 3.84 -6.38
C LEU A 194 17.10 2.80 -5.37
N LEU A 195 15.96 2.24 -5.63
CA LEU A 195 15.41 1.05 -4.98
C LEU A 195 15.50 -0.15 -5.90
#